data_63ed9bab2858936eb3a452918f005f0b
#
_entry.id   63ed9bab2858936eb3a452918f005f0b
#
_cell.length_a   1.000
_cell.length_b   1.000
_cell.length_c   1.000
_cell.angle_alpha   90.00
_cell.angle_beta   90.00
_cell.angle_gamma   90.00
#
_symmetry.space_group_name_H-M   'P 1'
#
loop_
_entity.id
_entity.type
_entity.pdbx_description
1 polymer ?
#
loop_
_entity_poly.entity_id
_entity_poly.type
_entity_poly.pdbx_seq_one_letter_code
_entity_poly.pdbx_strand_id
1 'polypeptide(L)'
;DQGAIVDASIVDSPYAPDGSVVIEVAEDREDTRSEEARTQEEAYHCELKSGKPGVDSEARWVRKGRHYRYGYKKHVLTDEQGLVETVVTTSANCSDTVVLPELIKKSKLPGGISVLADKGYCSKKNSESLARQGLIDGIMLKAHRGQVLSESQKRLNRMISKTRCLIERTFGSIRRWFCG
;
A
#
# COMPACT_ATOMS: atom_id res chain seq x y z
N ASP A 1 -17.76 14.29 -12.11
CA ASP A 1 -16.32 14.04 -11.86
C ASP A 1 -16.17 12.56 -11.54
N GLN A 2 -15.47 11.82 -12.39
CA GLN A 2 -15.20 10.41 -12.16
C GLN A 2 -13.87 10.26 -11.42
N GLY A 3 -13.84 9.50 -10.33
CA GLY A 3 -12.66 9.26 -9.54
C GLY A 3 -12.43 7.77 -9.29
N ALA A 4 -11.17 7.37 -9.20
CA ALA A 4 -10.78 6.03 -8.77
C ALA A 4 -10.15 6.13 -7.38
N ILE A 5 -10.45 5.16 -6.51
CA ILE A 5 -9.94 5.13 -5.14
C ILE A 5 -9.05 3.90 -4.97
N VAL A 6 -7.84 4.10 -4.47
CA VAL A 6 -6.86 3.04 -4.25
C VAL A 6 -6.55 2.91 -2.76
N ASP A 7 -6.58 1.69 -2.27
CA ASP A 7 -6.11 1.35 -0.91
C ASP A 7 -5.64 -0.10 -0.81
N ALA A 8 -5.01 -0.46 0.30
CA ALA A 8 -4.50 -1.80 0.56
C ALA A 8 -5.00 -2.38 1.87
N SER A 9 -5.34 -3.66 1.86
CA SER A 9 -5.73 -4.43 3.04
C SER A 9 -4.83 -5.66 3.21
N ILE A 10 -4.43 -5.94 4.45
CA ILE A 10 -3.64 -7.13 4.79
C ILE A 10 -4.58 -8.30 5.04
N VAL A 11 -4.26 -9.44 4.46
CA VAL A 11 -4.92 -10.73 4.67
C VAL A 11 -3.91 -11.69 5.28
N ASP A 12 -4.24 -12.25 6.44
CA ASP A 12 -3.35 -13.18 7.13
C ASP A 12 -3.36 -14.55 6.46
N SER A 13 -2.19 -15.17 6.33
CA SER A 13 -2.08 -16.57 5.99
C SER A 13 -2.28 -17.43 7.25
N PRO A 14 -3.13 -18.47 7.20
CA PRO A 14 -3.29 -19.39 8.33
C PRO A 14 -2.04 -20.28 8.52
N TYR A 15 -1.13 -20.29 7.57
CA TYR A 15 0.08 -21.12 7.56
C TYR A 15 1.33 -20.31 7.92
N ALA A 16 1.23 -19.53 9.00
CA ALA A 16 2.38 -18.81 9.55
C ALA A 16 3.39 -19.79 10.16
N PRO A 17 4.70 -19.51 10.08
CA PRO A 17 5.71 -20.34 10.73
C PRO A 17 5.53 -20.32 12.25
N ASP A 18 5.55 -21.49 12.88
CA ASP A 18 5.59 -21.62 14.33
C ASP A 18 6.97 -21.23 14.87
N GLY A 19 7.00 -20.50 15.99
CA GLY A 19 8.23 -20.16 16.69
C GLY A 19 8.47 -18.66 16.84
N SER A 20 9.44 -18.29 17.65
CA SER A 20 9.88 -16.91 17.81
C SER A 20 10.56 -16.43 16.53
N VAL A 21 9.99 -15.41 15.90
CA VAL A 21 10.64 -14.72 14.80
C VAL A 21 11.72 -13.82 15.39
N VAL A 22 12.98 -14.11 15.13
CA VAL A 22 14.06 -13.17 15.39
C VAL A 22 14.00 -12.12 14.28
N ILE A 23 13.50 -10.94 14.63
CA ILE A 23 13.49 -9.81 13.72
C ILE A 23 14.81 -9.08 13.98
N GLU A 24 15.77 -9.24 13.10
CA GLU A 24 16.91 -8.35 13.05
C GLU A 24 16.40 -6.99 12.56
N VAL A 25 16.16 -6.09 13.50
CA VAL A 25 15.97 -4.69 13.19
C VAL A 25 17.37 -4.17 12.83
N ALA A 26 17.57 -3.81 11.57
CA ALA A 26 18.76 -3.07 11.19
C ALA A 26 18.77 -1.79 12.04
N GLU A 27 19.70 -1.70 13.00
CA GLU A 27 19.89 -0.49 13.80
C GLU A 27 20.18 0.67 12.86
N ASP A 28 19.49 1.78 13.08
CA ASP A 28 19.66 3.04 12.37
C ASP A 28 21.15 3.46 12.36
N ARG A 29 21.87 3.04 11.34
CA ARG A 29 23.11 3.72 10.97
C ARG A 29 22.68 5.04 10.37
N GLU A 30 23.25 6.15 10.86
CA GLU A 30 23.08 7.49 10.28
C GLU A 30 23.35 7.40 8.77
N ASP A 31 22.28 7.40 7.99
CA ASP A 31 22.34 7.01 6.61
C ASP A 31 22.26 8.23 5.71
N THR A 32 23.40 8.54 5.09
CA THR A 32 23.57 9.55 4.04
C THR A 32 23.09 9.08 2.66
N ARG A 33 22.37 7.94 2.58
CA ARG A 33 21.88 7.38 1.33
C ARG A 33 20.64 8.10 0.81
N SER A 34 20.51 8.18 -0.51
CA SER A 34 19.40 8.80 -1.21
C SER A 34 18.07 8.10 -0.89
N GLU A 35 16.95 8.83 -0.92
CA GLU A 35 15.59 8.29 -0.65
C GLU A 35 15.23 7.08 -1.52
N GLU A 36 15.84 6.94 -2.70
CA GLU A 36 15.64 5.82 -3.61
C GLU A 36 16.24 4.50 -3.09
N ALA A 37 17.32 4.55 -2.32
CA ALA A 37 17.92 3.38 -1.67
C ALA A 37 17.12 2.93 -0.45
N ARG A 38 16.45 3.85 0.27
CA ARG A 38 15.61 3.53 1.43
C ARG A 38 14.35 2.74 1.08
N THR A 39 13.78 2.95 -0.10
CA THR A 39 12.58 2.23 -0.55
C THR A 39 12.85 0.78 -0.93
N GLN A 40 14.11 0.40 -1.17
CA GLN A 40 14.49 -0.97 -1.50
C GLN A 40 14.96 -1.79 -0.28
N GLU A 41 15.44 -1.14 0.77
CA GLU A 41 15.97 -1.82 1.97
C GLU A 41 14.97 -1.99 3.12
N GLU A 42 13.81 -1.35 3.09
CA GLU A 42 12.71 -1.66 4.03
C GLU A 42 11.99 -2.99 3.70
N ALA A 43 12.49 -3.75 2.74
CA ALA A 43 12.17 -5.16 2.60
C ALA A 43 12.85 -5.92 3.74
N TYR A 44 12.14 -6.10 4.85
CA TYR A 44 12.57 -6.97 5.93
C TYR A 44 12.93 -8.34 5.35
N HIS A 45 14.23 -8.63 5.25
CA HIS A 45 14.72 -9.96 4.95
C HIS A 45 14.44 -10.88 6.15
N CYS A 46 13.23 -11.37 6.24
CA CYS A 46 12.98 -12.58 7.01
C CYS A 46 13.50 -13.75 6.16
N GLU A 47 14.72 -14.18 6.38
CA GLU A 47 15.15 -15.49 5.92
C GLU A 47 14.30 -16.53 6.65
N LEU A 48 13.21 -16.93 6.01
CA LEU A 48 12.49 -18.12 6.41
C LEU A 48 13.45 -19.29 6.18
N LYS A 49 13.89 -19.94 7.24
CA LYS A 49 14.44 -21.30 7.14
C LYS A 49 13.33 -22.16 6.55
N SER A 50 13.30 -22.21 5.22
CA SER A 50 12.36 -22.99 4.43
C SER A 50 12.53 -24.47 4.78
N GLY A 51 11.47 -25.18 5.04
CA GLY A 51 11.48 -26.60 5.13
C GLY A 51 10.52 -27.25 6.12
N LYS A 52 9.73 -26.49 6.89
CA LYS A 52 8.63 -27.12 7.64
C LYS A 52 7.42 -27.33 6.73
N PRO A 53 6.92 -28.56 6.57
CA PRO A 53 5.65 -28.82 5.89
C PRO A 53 4.55 -27.96 6.51
N GLY A 54 3.74 -27.28 5.69
CA GLY A 54 2.61 -26.49 6.17
C GLY A 54 2.87 -25.00 6.36
N VAL A 55 4.06 -24.47 6.01
CA VAL A 55 4.33 -23.03 6.00
C VAL A 55 4.09 -22.46 4.60
N ASP A 56 3.36 -21.35 4.53
CA ASP A 56 3.14 -20.61 3.27
C ASP A 56 4.41 -19.83 2.88
N SER A 57 5.18 -20.38 1.95
CA SER A 57 6.48 -19.84 1.54
C SER A 57 6.40 -18.51 0.77
N GLU A 58 5.24 -18.12 0.25
CA GLU A 58 5.05 -16.87 -0.49
C GLU A 58 4.58 -15.70 0.38
N ALA A 59 3.96 -16.01 1.51
CA ALA A 59 3.57 -15.02 2.51
C ALA A 59 4.80 -14.39 3.19
N ARG A 60 4.65 -13.17 3.69
CA ARG A 60 5.73 -12.46 4.41
C ARG A 60 5.19 -11.75 5.64
N TRP A 61 6.08 -11.51 6.59
CA TRP A 61 5.80 -10.71 7.76
C TRP A 61 5.74 -9.23 7.42
N VAL A 62 4.79 -8.53 8.02
CA VAL A 62 4.71 -7.07 8.00
C VAL A 62 4.34 -6.56 9.38
N ARG A 63 4.96 -5.45 9.80
CA ARG A 63 4.59 -4.76 11.03
C ARG A 63 3.52 -3.71 10.72
N LYS A 64 2.38 -3.76 11.42
CA LYS A 64 1.36 -2.71 11.39
C LYS A 64 1.08 -2.22 12.81
N GLY A 65 1.58 -1.03 13.13
CA GLY A 65 1.55 -0.51 14.50
C GLY A 65 2.41 -1.36 15.44
N ARG A 66 1.77 -1.96 16.45
CA ARG A 66 2.43 -2.85 17.43
C ARG A 66 2.32 -4.33 17.10
N HIS A 67 1.61 -4.70 16.03
CA HIS A 67 1.33 -6.09 15.68
C HIS A 67 2.10 -6.50 14.42
N TYR A 68 2.58 -7.74 14.45
CA TYR A 68 3.14 -8.42 13.28
C TYR A 68 2.07 -9.29 12.66
N ARG A 69 1.99 -9.27 11.34
CA ARG A 69 1.05 -10.07 10.55
C ARG A 69 1.82 -10.82 9.48
N TYR A 70 1.50 -12.09 9.28
CA TYR A 70 2.08 -12.94 8.24
C TYR A 70 1.04 -13.18 7.16
N GLY A 71 1.34 -12.84 5.92
CA GLY A 71 0.36 -13.05 4.86
C GLY A 71 0.62 -12.21 3.61
N TYR A 72 -0.47 -11.71 3.07
CA TYR A 72 -0.53 -10.99 1.81
C TYR A 72 -1.14 -9.61 1.99
N LYS A 73 -0.90 -8.76 1.00
CA LYS A 73 -1.54 -7.46 0.88
C LYS A 73 -2.34 -7.42 -0.41
N LYS A 74 -3.64 -7.14 -0.31
CA LYS A 74 -4.53 -6.92 -1.44
C LYS A 74 -4.62 -5.42 -1.70
N HIS A 75 -4.09 -4.97 -2.82
CA HIS A 75 -4.23 -3.60 -3.32
C HIS A 75 -5.45 -3.56 -4.22
N VAL A 76 -6.40 -2.72 -3.89
CA VAL A 76 -7.71 -2.66 -4.56
C VAL A 76 -7.89 -1.27 -5.14
N LEU A 77 -8.36 -1.22 -6.38
CA LEU A 77 -8.84 -0.01 -7.02
C LEU A 77 -10.36 -0.13 -7.20
N THR A 78 -11.07 0.90 -6.74
CA THR A 78 -12.53 1.00 -6.87
C THR A 78 -12.90 2.25 -7.62
N ASP A 79 -14.11 2.28 -8.16
CA ASP A 79 -14.78 3.50 -8.62
C ASP A 79 -15.29 4.36 -7.44
N GLU A 80 -15.97 5.45 -7.77
CA GLU A 80 -16.60 6.35 -6.77
C GLU A 80 -17.76 5.73 -6.00
N GLN A 81 -18.33 4.63 -6.46
CA GLN A 81 -19.39 3.90 -5.78
C GLN A 81 -18.82 2.82 -4.85
N GLY A 82 -17.52 2.57 -4.90
CA GLY A 82 -16.85 1.53 -4.12
C GLY A 82 -16.90 0.15 -4.78
N LEU A 83 -17.25 0.08 -6.08
CA LEU A 83 -17.19 -1.17 -6.85
C LEU A 83 -15.74 -1.47 -7.23
N VAL A 84 -15.34 -2.72 -7.04
CA VAL A 84 -13.97 -3.16 -7.31
C VAL A 84 -13.76 -3.32 -8.81
N GLU A 85 -12.83 -2.57 -9.36
CA GLU A 85 -12.41 -2.66 -10.77
C GLU A 85 -11.15 -3.53 -10.94
N THR A 86 -10.21 -3.40 -10.04
CA THR A 86 -8.92 -4.10 -10.16
C THR A 86 -8.36 -4.46 -8.79
N VAL A 87 -7.74 -5.65 -8.73
CA VAL A 87 -7.03 -6.14 -7.54
C VAL A 87 -5.64 -6.62 -7.94
N VAL A 88 -4.64 -6.26 -7.14
CA VAL A 88 -3.29 -6.81 -7.19
C VAL A 88 -2.96 -7.36 -5.81
N THR A 89 -2.53 -8.61 -5.75
CA THR A 89 -2.10 -9.25 -4.49
C THR A 89 -0.59 -9.38 -4.49
N THR A 90 0.01 -8.99 -3.39
CA THR A 90 1.47 -9.08 -3.16
C THR A 90 1.72 -9.74 -1.80
N SER A 91 2.96 -10.11 -1.52
CA SER A 91 3.36 -10.44 -0.15
C SER A 91 3.16 -9.20 0.76
N ALA A 92 2.86 -9.44 2.05
CA ALA A 92 2.45 -8.35 2.96
C ALA A 92 3.51 -7.27 3.17
N ASN A 93 4.80 -7.59 3.01
CA ASN A 93 5.93 -6.64 3.14
C ASN A 93 6.14 -5.76 1.89
N CYS A 94 5.45 -6.01 0.79
CA CYS A 94 5.59 -5.20 -0.41
C CYS A 94 5.13 -3.76 -0.15
N SER A 95 5.94 -2.78 -0.60
CA SER A 95 5.60 -1.36 -0.45
C SER A 95 4.45 -0.97 -1.36
N ASP A 96 3.50 -0.18 -0.82
CA ASP A 96 2.35 0.33 -1.57
C ASP A 96 2.78 1.19 -2.77
N THR A 97 3.91 1.92 -2.64
CA THR A 97 4.48 2.77 -3.70
C THR A 97 4.82 2.01 -4.97
N VAL A 98 5.28 0.77 -4.85
CA VAL A 98 5.74 -0.03 -6.00
C VAL A 98 4.56 -0.60 -6.79
N VAL A 99 3.44 -0.83 -6.13
CA VAL A 99 2.28 -1.53 -6.72
C VAL A 99 1.37 -0.62 -7.54
N LEU A 100 1.34 0.69 -7.23
CA LEU A 100 0.42 1.62 -7.89
C LEU A 100 0.54 1.62 -9.43
N PRO A 101 1.74 1.66 -10.05
CA PRO A 101 1.86 1.66 -11.50
C PRO A 101 1.25 0.41 -12.15
N GLU A 102 1.41 -0.76 -11.53
CA GLU A 102 0.82 -2.01 -12.02
C GLU A 102 -0.71 -1.99 -11.90
N LEU A 103 -1.22 -1.53 -10.76
CA LEU A 103 -2.65 -1.42 -10.50
C LEU A 103 -3.34 -0.53 -11.52
N ILE A 104 -2.77 0.66 -11.79
CA ILE A 104 -3.27 1.62 -12.79
C ILE A 104 -3.18 1.04 -14.20
N LYS A 105 -2.09 0.36 -14.54
CA LYS A 105 -1.96 -0.29 -15.86
C LYS A 105 -3.03 -1.37 -16.09
N LYS A 106 -3.37 -2.13 -15.04
CA LYS A 106 -4.41 -3.18 -15.12
C LYS A 106 -5.81 -2.60 -15.21
N SER A 107 -6.10 -1.48 -14.54
CA SER A 107 -7.44 -0.89 -14.50
C SER A 107 -7.85 -0.21 -15.80
N LYS A 108 -6.87 0.17 -16.66
CA LYS A 108 -7.14 0.83 -17.96
C LYS A 108 -8.03 2.07 -17.82
N LEU A 109 -7.85 2.86 -16.78
CA LEU A 109 -8.63 4.07 -16.53
C LEU A 109 -8.54 5.04 -17.71
N PRO A 110 -9.65 5.66 -18.12
CA PRO A 110 -9.62 6.71 -19.14
C PRO A 110 -8.92 7.96 -18.61
N GLY A 111 -8.32 8.74 -19.49
CA GLY A 111 -7.66 9.99 -19.12
C GLY A 111 -8.60 10.99 -18.45
N GLY A 112 -8.05 11.86 -17.60
CA GLY A 112 -8.82 12.87 -16.86
C GLY A 112 -9.43 12.41 -15.55
N ILE A 113 -9.32 11.12 -15.21
CA ILE A 113 -9.80 10.58 -13.92
C ILE A 113 -8.83 10.93 -12.79
N SER A 114 -9.39 11.30 -11.63
CA SER A 114 -8.62 11.52 -10.40
C SER A 114 -8.37 10.20 -9.68
N VAL A 115 -7.10 9.89 -9.38
CA VAL A 115 -6.71 8.70 -8.61
C VAL A 115 -6.42 9.11 -7.18
N LEU A 116 -7.33 8.75 -6.28
CA LEU A 116 -7.24 9.06 -4.85
C LEU A 116 -6.56 7.90 -4.11
N ALA A 117 -5.46 8.17 -3.42
CA ALA A 117 -4.73 7.14 -2.66
C ALA A 117 -4.17 7.68 -1.34
N ASP A 118 -3.80 6.77 -0.42
CA ASP A 118 -3.17 7.15 0.85
C ASP A 118 -1.73 7.67 0.62
N LYS A 119 -1.23 8.38 1.62
CA LYS A 119 0.16 8.84 1.70
C LYS A 119 1.20 7.71 1.56
N GLY A 120 0.83 6.45 1.80
CA GLY A 120 1.67 5.28 1.55
C GLY A 120 2.03 5.09 0.07
N TYR A 121 1.23 5.62 -0.85
CA TYR A 121 1.48 5.60 -2.29
C TYR A 121 2.24 6.84 -2.80
N CYS A 122 2.50 7.82 -1.92
CA CYS A 122 3.12 9.09 -2.29
C CYS A 122 4.59 8.89 -2.68
N SER A 123 4.88 9.11 -3.97
CA SER A 123 6.24 9.16 -4.51
C SER A 123 6.27 9.96 -5.82
N LYS A 124 7.40 10.58 -6.13
CA LYS A 124 7.60 11.31 -7.39
C LYS A 124 7.35 10.39 -8.60
N LYS A 125 7.82 9.14 -8.54
CA LYS A 125 7.64 8.15 -9.59
C LYS A 125 6.14 7.84 -9.85
N ASN A 126 5.32 7.79 -8.80
CA ASN A 126 3.89 7.53 -8.93
C ASN A 126 3.18 8.75 -9.54
N SER A 127 3.48 9.96 -9.08
CA SER A 127 2.94 11.19 -9.67
C SER A 127 3.27 11.31 -11.17
N GLU A 128 4.51 11.03 -11.55
CA GLU A 128 4.95 11.00 -12.95
C GLU A 128 4.26 9.89 -13.76
N SER A 129 4.00 8.74 -13.12
CA SER A 129 3.30 7.62 -13.76
C SER A 129 1.84 7.96 -14.05
N LEU A 130 1.15 8.61 -13.12
CA LEU A 130 -0.21 9.09 -13.31
C LEU A 130 -0.27 10.15 -14.42
N ALA A 131 0.62 11.14 -14.37
CA ALA A 131 0.69 12.19 -15.38
C ALA A 131 0.92 11.65 -16.80
N ARG A 132 1.81 10.66 -16.96
CA ARG A 132 2.05 9.99 -18.24
C ARG A 132 0.82 9.29 -18.82
N GLN A 133 -0.10 8.86 -17.97
CA GLN A 133 -1.36 8.23 -18.39
C GLN A 133 -2.52 9.23 -18.48
N GLY A 134 -2.25 10.54 -18.34
CA GLY A 134 -3.26 11.58 -18.36
C GLY A 134 -4.21 11.54 -17.17
N LEU A 135 -3.82 10.91 -16.06
CA LEU A 135 -4.60 10.83 -14.84
C LEU A 135 -4.25 11.97 -13.89
N ILE A 136 -5.22 12.37 -13.07
CA ILE A 136 -5.03 13.43 -12.08
C ILE A 136 -4.53 12.83 -10.77
N ASP A 137 -3.40 13.34 -10.27
CA ASP A 137 -2.79 12.91 -9.02
C ASP A 137 -3.61 13.41 -7.81
N GLY A 138 -4.29 12.49 -7.14
CA GLY A 138 -5.04 12.68 -5.91
C GLY A 138 -4.42 11.92 -4.73
N ILE A 139 -3.13 11.60 -4.78
CA ILE A 139 -2.43 10.91 -3.68
C ILE A 139 -2.27 11.89 -2.52
N MET A 140 -2.58 11.43 -1.30
CA MET A 140 -2.36 12.22 -0.09
C MET A 140 -0.89 12.59 0.08
N LEU A 141 -0.63 13.85 0.36
CA LEU A 141 0.73 14.37 0.54
C LEU A 141 1.34 13.88 1.86
N LYS A 142 2.61 13.48 1.80
CA LYS A 142 3.40 13.07 2.95
C LYS A 142 4.28 14.23 3.43
N ALA A 143 4.35 14.46 4.73
CA ALA A 143 5.31 15.41 5.29
C ALA A 143 6.73 14.83 5.17
N HIS A 144 7.69 15.66 4.80
CA HIS A 144 9.12 15.31 4.79
C HIS A 144 9.78 15.73 6.09
N ARG A 145 10.94 15.12 6.38
CA ARG A 145 11.73 15.47 7.58
C ARG A 145 12.08 16.97 7.55
N GLY A 146 11.70 17.69 8.59
CA GLY A 146 11.93 19.15 8.69
C GLY A 146 10.93 20.02 7.93
N GLN A 147 9.99 19.47 7.19
CA GLN A 147 8.94 20.23 6.51
C GLN A 147 7.54 19.78 6.94
N VAL A 148 6.80 20.69 7.52
CA VAL A 148 5.41 20.46 7.93
C VAL A 148 4.50 20.79 6.75
N LEU A 149 3.44 20.00 6.57
CA LEU A 149 2.43 20.30 5.55
C LEU A 149 1.77 21.65 5.83
N SER A 150 1.59 22.46 4.77
CA SER A 150 0.83 23.70 4.84
C SER A 150 -0.65 23.44 5.17
N GLU A 151 -1.38 24.46 5.60
CA GLU A 151 -2.81 24.31 5.91
C GLU A 151 -3.63 23.94 4.67
N SER A 152 -3.26 24.45 3.49
CA SER A 152 -3.88 24.05 2.23
C SER A 152 -3.64 22.57 1.90
N GLN A 153 -2.43 22.07 2.09
CA GLN A 153 -2.09 20.66 1.91
C GLN A 153 -2.81 19.74 2.92
N LYS A 154 -2.91 20.16 4.17
CA LYS A 154 -3.70 19.45 5.19
C LYS A 154 -5.19 19.42 4.85
N ARG A 155 -5.73 20.53 4.29
CA ARG A 155 -7.12 20.60 3.82
C ARG A 155 -7.35 19.62 2.66
N LEU A 156 -6.44 19.61 1.68
CA LEU A 156 -6.50 18.67 0.55
C LEU A 156 -6.49 17.21 1.06
N ASN A 157 -5.55 16.85 1.93
CA ASN A 157 -5.49 15.51 2.52
C ASN A 157 -6.79 15.13 3.25
N ARG A 158 -7.43 16.07 3.95
CA ARG A 158 -8.73 15.83 4.61
C ARG A 158 -9.85 15.57 3.59
N MET A 159 -9.87 16.27 2.47
CA MET A 159 -10.85 16.04 1.41
C MET A 159 -10.67 14.65 0.79
N ILE A 160 -9.44 14.29 0.43
CA ILE A 160 -9.10 12.97 -0.12
C ILE A 160 -9.49 11.87 0.88
N SER A 161 -9.14 12.02 2.16
CA SER A 161 -9.46 11.05 3.21
C SER A 161 -10.97 10.81 3.37
N LYS A 162 -11.79 11.85 3.24
CA LYS A 162 -13.27 11.72 3.31
C LYS A 162 -13.80 10.86 2.16
N THR A 163 -13.31 11.07 0.94
CA THR A 163 -13.74 10.28 -0.22
C THR A 163 -13.26 8.84 -0.11
N ARG A 164 -12.04 8.63 0.41
CA ARG A 164 -11.47 7.29 0.60
C ARG A 164 -12.22 6.41 1.60
N CYS A 165 -13.08 6.93 2.46
CA CYS A 165 -13.88 6.10 3.37
C CYS A 165 -14.78 5.11 2.63
N LEU A 166 -15.07 5.32 1.36
CA LEU A 166 -15.82 4.39 0.51
C LEU A 166 -15.10 3.06 0.33
N ILE A 167 -13.79 3.08 0.04
CA ILE A 167 -13.01 1.85 -0.13
C ILE A 167 -12.88 1.06 1.18
N GLU A 168 -12.90 1.75 2.34
CA GLU A 168 -12.92 1.09 3.64
C GLU A 168 -14.20 0.27 3.83
N ARG A 169 -15.35 0.77 3.34
CA ARG A 169 -16.62 0.02 3.31
C ARG A 169 -16.52 -1.21 2.41
N THR A 170 -15.88 -1.07 1.25
CA THR A 170 -15.62 -2.18 0.33
C THR A 170 -14.80 -3.27 1.02
N PHE A 171 -13.70 -2.90 1.70
CA PHE A 171 -12.93 -3.87 2.49
C PHE A 171 -13.73 -4.49 3.63
N GLY A 172 -14.58 -3.72 4.29
CA GLY A 172 -15.50 -4.23 5.31
C GLY A 172 -16.45 -5.29 4.74
N SER A 173 -17.01 -5.06 3.56
CA SER A 173 -17.88 -6.00 2.85
C SER A 173 -17.12 -7.26 2.42
N ILE A 174 -15.90 -7.09 1.84
CA ILE A 174 -15.05 -8.23 1.44
C ILE A 174 -14.75 -9.13 2.63
N ARG A 175 -14.36 -8.56 3.79
CA ARG A 175 -14.10 -9.36 5.00
C ARG A 175 -15.33 -10.06 5.53
N ARG A 176 -16.48 -9.37 5.54
CA ARG A 176 -17.73 -9.91 6.09
C ARG A 176 -18.28 -11.07 5.27
N TRP A 177 -18.24 -10.98 3.94
CA TRP A 177 -18.91 -11.92 3.05
C TRP A 177 -18.00 -12.97 2.44
N PHE A 178 -16.70 -12.69 2.34
CA PHE A 178 -15.73 -13.54 1.63
C PHE A 178 -14.54 -13.99 2.48
N CYS A 179 -14.59 -13.80 3.80
CA CYS A 179 -13.56 -14.20 4.78
C CYS A 179 -12.13 -13.72 4.39
N GLY A 180 -12.03 -12.60 3.67
CA GLY A 180 -10.82 -12.19 2.98
C GLY A 180 -9.97 -11.10 3.55
#